data_3c048944c6370032c7593be3db0c70b8
#
_entry.id   3c048944c6370032c7593be3db0c70b8
#
_cell.length_a   1.000
_cell.length_b   1.000
_cell.length_c   1.000
_cell.angle_alpha   90.00
_cell.angle_beta   90.00
_cell.angle_gamma   90.00
#
_symmetry.space_group_name_H-M   'P 1'
#
loop_
_entity.id
_entity.type
_entity.pdbx_description
1 polymer ?
#
loop_
_entity_poly.entity_id
_entity_poly.type
_entity_poly.pdbx_seq_one_letter_code
_entity_poly.pdbx_strand_id
1 'polypeptide(L)'
;MFYIVESDNQIEKLKSYGKKGYVEVISNNDNIHPKLSTTVALYIRPLESNKGYIIPVEHDEGINISKNRVSQVLDTFDTLYTLNRKDFIYHFNTRGLIDISLLYSMIEYDRLDIFHSNKTYNYFYSKNSNFKDINKLIPLSKHHEKCEENFSKIKDILEKDIPKGFDFYNETCSNVFYLIEQQGLGIFYNAFNELFKPKNPLYNIYNNTVLTSYNLYNATSRPTNAHNSINFAAIPKSEKHRKCFKPQNDKFVEFDFDGYHLRLLCDQINYKLNEESAHKQLAKLYFNKEEITEEEYSEAKQLNFQAIYGKIPKKHKNLEIFKLIQEYIDNMWKIYQDTGEVCNPQSDKPFTGKLKRMNPAKLMNYMMQSLETSNNVLILKDVLRYLKDKKTKIALYTYDAILFDFSKEDGKQTLLDIERIMSRDNKYPVKFKFSQNLVL
;
A
#
# COMPACT_ATOMS: atom_id res chain seq x y z
N MET A 1 11.19 16.67 30.35
CA MET A 1 10.05 17.32 31.01
C MET A 1 8.84 17.06 30.16
N PHE A 2 7.80 16.50 30.77
CA PHE A 2 6.55 16.07 30.13
C PHE A 2 5.54 17.23 30.07
N TYR A 3 4.92 17.46 28.91
CA TYR A 3 3.99 18.55 28.69
C TYR A 3 2.65 18.01 28.21
N ILE A 4 1.59 18.15 29.05
CA ILE A 4 0.21 17.90 28.66
C ILE A 4 -0.42 19.23 28.26
N VAL A 5 -1.25 19.19 27.20
CA VAL A 5 -2.07 20.31 26.78
C VAL A 5 -3.49 20.11 27.34
N GLU A 6 -3.86 20.94 28.29
CA GLU A 6 -5.13 20.84 29.03
C GLU A 6 -5.97 22.14 29.01
N SER A 7 -5.56 23.11 28.20
CA SER A 7 -6.25 24.39 28.12
C SER A 7 -6.17 25.03 26.74
N ASP A 8 -7.16 25.87 26.44
CA ASP A 8 -7.19 26.65 25.19
C ASP A 8 -5.97 27.56 25.02
N ASN A 9 -5.44 28.13 26.10
CA ASN A 9 -4.23 28.97 26.03
C ASN A 9 -3.01 28.17 25.56
N GLN A 10 -2.90 26.92 25.98
CA GLN A 10 -1.82 26.03 25.52
C GLN A 10 -2.01 25.63 24.06
N ILE A 11 -3.24 25.41 23.61
CA ILE A 11 -3.61 25.19 22.20
C ILE A 11 -3.19 26.40 21.34
N GLU A 12 -3.54 27.61 21.75
CA GLU A 12 -3.16 28.81 21.00
C GLU A 12 -1.64 29.00 20.95
N LYS A 13 -0.93 28.63 22.02
CA LYS A 13 0.52 28.62 22.01
C LYS A 13 1.10 27.63 21.00
N LEU A 14 0.52 26.43 20.87
CA LEU A 14 0.95 25.45 19.85
C LEU A 14 0.80 26.00 18.44
N LYS A 15 -0.28 26.71 18.16
CA LYS A 15 -0.49 27.35 16.85
C LYS A 15 0.60 28.38 16.50
N SER A 16 1.25 28.99 17.48
CA SER A 16 2.31 29.96 17.24
C SER A 16 3.67 29.37 16.81
N TYR A 17 3.86 28.05 16.94
CA TYR A 17 5.08 27.36 16.49
C TYR A 17 5.11 26.99 14.99
N GLY A 18 4.13 27.12 14.33
CA GLY A 18 3.46 26.74 13.13
C GLY A 18 4.14 26.61 11.79
N LYS A 19 5.37 26.08 11.64
CA LYS A 19 5.85 25.73 10.28
C LYS A 19 6.02 24.23 10.06
N LYS A 20 6.85 23.58 10.85
CA LYS A 20 7.13 22.15 10.71
C LYS A 20 6.95 21.45 12.05
N GLY A 21 6.32 20.28 12.04
CA GLY A 21 6.11 19.50 13.24
C GLY A 21 6.15 17.99 13.00
N TYR A 22 6.47 17.24 14.04
CA TYR A 22 6.30 15.78 14.06
C TYR A 22 5.06 15.43 14.86
N VAL A 23 4.26 14.50 14.37
CA VAL A 23 2.99 14.10 14.97
C VAL A 23 2.85 12.57 15.03
N GLU A 24 2.30 12.07 16.15
CA GLU A 24 1.85 10.70 16.29
C GLU A 24 0.44 10.64 16.87
N VAL A 25 -0.41 9.84 16.25
CA VAL A 25 -1.71 9.47 16.83
C VAL A 25 -1.49 8.32 17.81
N ILE A 26 -2.03 8.48 19.00
CA ILE A 26 -2.17 7.40 19.98
C ILE A 26 -3.60 6.91 19.86
N SER A 27 -3.77 5.76 19.21
CA SER A 27 -5.07 5.11 19.09
C SER A 27 -5.39 4.32 20.37
N ASN A 28 -6.64 3.90 20.53
CA ASN A 28 -7.05 3.11 21.69
C ASN A 28 -6.32 1.75 21.79
N ASN A 29 -5.83 1.20 20.67
CA ASN A 29 -5.00 0.01 20.64
C ASN A 29 -4.19 -0.06 19.35
N ASP A 30 -2.87 -0.22 19.43
CA ASP A 30 -1.94 -0.25 18.29
C ASP A 30 -2.14 -1.46 17.36
N ASN A 31 -2.85 -2.51 17.80
CA ASN A 31 -3.13 -3.72 17.01
C ASN A 31 -4.47 -3.67 16.27
N ILE A 32 -5.29 -2.66 16.50
CA ILE A 32 -6.58 -2.49 15.84
C ILE A 32 -6.37 -1.78 14.49
N HIS A 33 -7.10 -2.23 13.46
CA HIS A 33 -7.11 -1.52 12.19
C HIS A 33 -7.54 -0.05 12.40
N PRO A 34 -6.83 0.94 11.82
CA PRO A 34 -7.09 2.36 12.08
C PRO A 34 -8.54 2.80 11.86
N LYS A 35 -9.24 2.20 10.89
CA LYS A 35 -10.68 2.44 10.67
C LYS A 35 -11.56 2.10 11.88
N LEU A 36 -11.15 1.14 12.69
CA LEU A 36 -11.92 0.64 13.85
C LEU A 36 -11.44 1.24 15.17
N SER A 37 -10.32 1.97 15.13
CA SER A 37 -9.73 2.57 16.32
C SER A 37 -10.26 3.97 16.58
N THR A 38 -10.17 4.40 17.85
CA THR A 38 -10.45 5.78 18.26
C THR A 38 -9.16 6.50 18.61
N THR A 39 -9.18 7.83 18.55
CA THR A 39 -8.04 8.65 18.96
C THR A 39 -8.06 8.86 20.46
N VAL A 40 -7.06 8.37 21.16
CA VAL A 40 -6.91 8.55 22.61
C VAL A 40 -6.17 9.84 22.93
N ALA A 41 -5.08 10.10 22.21
CA ALA A 41 -4.32 11.33 22.31
C ALA A 41 -3.58 11.62 20.99
N LEU A 42 -3.12 12.86 20.85
CA LEU A 42 -2.17 13.25 19.81
C LEU A 42 -0.86 13.73 20.47
N TYR A 43 0.26 13.20 20.02
CA TYR A 43 1.55 13.79 20.30
C TYR A 43 1.93 14.74 19.18
N ILE A 44 2.43 15.95 19.53
CA ILE A 44 2.93 16.94 18.60
C ILE A 44 4.22 17.54 19.10
N ARG A 45 5.23 17.60 18.22
CA ARG A 45 6.51 18.24 18.48
C ARG A 45 6.83 19.22 17.36
N PRO A 46 6.66 20.54 17.57
CA PRO A 46 7.14 21.55 16.64
C PRO A 46 8.66 21.43 16.51
N LEU A 47 9.19 21.42 15.27
CA LEU A 47 10.63 21.23 15.06
C LEU A 47 11.48 22.43 15.53
N GLU A 48 10.87 23.59 15.64
CA GLU A 48 11.49 24.79 16.21
C GLU A 48 11.52 24.78 17.75
N SER A 49 10.83 23.81 18.37
CA SER A 49 10.76 23.66 19.83
C SER A 49 11.60 22.48 20.31
N ASN A 50 12.25 22.62 21.44
CA ASN A 50 12.92 21.52 22.11
C ASN A 50 11.95 20.63 22.90
N LYS A 51 10.62 20.81 22.76
CA LYS A 51 9.59 20.19 23.57
C LYS A 51 8.55 19.53 22.71
N GLY A 52 8.20 18.29 23.08
CA GLY A 52 7.01 17.62 22.58
C GLY A 52 5.84 17.81 23.55
N TYR A 53 4.65 17.80 23.00
CA TYR A 53 3.40 18.01 23.72
C TYR A 53 2.47 16.82 23.46
N ILE A 54 1.71 16.41 24.49
CA ILE A 54 0.65 15.44 24.33
C ILE A 54 -0.70 16.11 24.57
N ILE A 55 -1.64 15.87 23.67
CA ILE A 55 -2.99 16.44 23.70
C ILE A 55 -3.96 15.30 23.93
N PRO A 56 -4.56 15.15 25.12
CA PRO A 56 -5.60 14.16 25.36
C PRO A 56 -6.84 14.45 24.50
N VAL A 57 -7.45 13.40 23.92
CA VAL A 57 -8.67 13.48 23.11
C VAL A 57 -9.79 12.63 23.71
N GLU A 58 -9.51 11.35 24.02
CA GLU A 58 -10.41 10.42 24.70
C GLU A 58 -9.62 9.59 25.71
N HIS A 59 -8.74 10.22 26.49
CA HIS A 59 -7.93 9.56 27.51
C HIS A 59 -8.58 9.69 28.89
N ASP A 60 -8.33 8.69 29.76
CA ASP A 60 -8.89 8.68 31.13
C ASP A 60 -8.14 9.66 32.06
N GLU A 61 -6.91 10.02 31.70
CA GLU A 61 -6.07 10.99 32.43
C GLU A 61 -6.05 12.34 31.68
N GLY A 62 -6.15 13.45 32.42
CA GLY A 62 -6.06 14.80 31.88
C GLY A 62 -7.41 15.36 31.35
N ILE A 63 -7.36 16.58 30.86
CA ILE A 63 -8.50 17.28 30.26
C ILE A 63 -8.53 17.04 28.76
N ASN A 64 -9.53 16.33 28.28
CA ASN A 64 -9.69 16.00 26.87
C ASN A 64 -10.02 17.23 26.01
N ILE A 65 -9.28 17.38 24.92
CA ILE A 65 -9.48 18.41 23.91
C ILE A 65 -10.25 17.81 22.72
N SER A 66 -11.25 18.51 22.21
CA SER A 66 -12.03 17.99 21.08
C SER A 66 -11.18 17.81 19.81
N LYS A 67 -11.50 16.78 19.01
CA LYS A 67 -10.83 16.51 17.72
C LYS A 67 -10.80 17.75 16.80
N ASN A 68 -11.88 18.52 16.76
CA ASN A 68 -11.94 19.72 15.93
C ASN A 68 -10.90 20.77 16.35
N ARG A 69 -10.68 20.95 17.65
CA ARG A 69 -9.64 21.86 18.14
C ARG A 69 -8.23 21.35 17.81
N VAL A 70 -8.02 20.05 17.94
CA VAL A 70 -6.75 19.41 17.54
C VAL A 70 -6.52 19.59 16.04
N SER A 71 -7.52 19.37 15.20
CA SER A 71 -7.42 19.60 13.75
C SER A 71 -7.04 21.05 13.42
N GLN A 72 -7.61 22.03 14.12
CA GLN A 72 -7.26 23.45 13.96
C GLN A 72 -5.78 23.74 14.29
N VAL A 73 -5.20 23.01 15.24
CA VAL A 73 -3.74 23.10 15.52
C VAL A 73 -2.95 22.51 14.37
N LEU A 74 -3.32 21.32 13.91
CA LEU A 74 -2.62 20.65 12.80
C LEU A 74 -2.63 21.49 11.52
N ASP A 75 -3.73 22.17 11.22
CA ASP A 75 -3.91 23.03 10.05
C ASP A 75 -3.05 24.30 10.06
N THR A 76 -2.40 24.64 11.19
CA THR A 76 -1.47 25.78 11.28
C THR A 76 -0.06 25.44 10.82
N PHE A 77 0.25 24.14 10.65
CA PHE A 77 1.54 23.69 10.19
C PHE A 77 1.56 23.54 8.66
N ASP A 78 2.64 24.06 8.04
CA ASP A 78 2.87 23.90 6.61
C ASP A 78 3.27 22.46 6.27
N THR A 79 4.02 21.82 7.16
CA THR A 79 4.51 20.45 7.01
C THR A 79 4.44 19.70 8.33
N LEU A 80 3.78 18.54 8.28
CA LEU A 80 3.72 17.61 9.40
C LEU A 80 4.35 16.27 9.01
N TYR A 81 5.24 15.78 9.83
CA TYR A 81 5.87 14.47 9.68
C TYR A 81 5.18 13.46 10.59
N THR A 82 4.85 12.28 10.05
CA THR A 82 4.28 11.17 10.82
C THR A 82 4.92 9.85 10.43
N LEU A 83 4.88 8.85 11.31
CA LEU A 83 5.45 7.54 11.04
C LEU A 83 4.71 6.78 9.92
N ASN A 84 3.41 6.97 9.82
CA ASN A 84 2.56 6.33 8.83
C ASN A 84 1.41 7.27 8.44
N ARG A 85 1.53 7.90 7.27
CA ARG A 85 0.54 8.84 6.78
C ARG A 85 -0.84 8.18 6.57
N LYS A 86 -0.85 6.98 5.98
CA LYS A 86 -2.10 6.26 5.69
C LYS A 86 -2.90 5.98 6.96
N ASP A 87 -2.24 5.57 8.04
CA ASP A 87 -2.91 5.31 9.32
C ASP A 87 -3.32 6.62 10.01
N PHE A 88 -2.51 7.67 9.91
CA PHE A 88 -2.80 8.99 10.48
C PHE A 88 -4.09 9.59 9.92
N ILE A 89 -4.33 9.51 8.61
CA ILE A 89 -5.50 10.13 7.96
C ILE A 89 -6.84 9.48 8.33
N TYR A 90 -6.86 8.30 8.96
CA TYR A 90 -8.07 7.77 9.59
C TYR A 90 -8.53 8.59 10.81
N HIS A 91 -7.60 9.26 11.45
CA HIS A 91 -7.85 10.02 12.67
C HIS A 91 -7.97 11.53 12.41
N PHE A 92 -7.08 12.08 11.60
CA PHE A 92 -7.02 13.50 11.28
C PHE A 92 -6.73 13.70 9.79
N ASN A 93 -7.59 14.47 9.12
CA ASN A 93 -7.36 14.88 7.74
C ASN A 93 -6.68 16.26 7.75
N THR A 94 -5.40 16.29 7.45
CA THR A 94 -4.60 17.53 7.37
C THR A 94 -3.74 17.54 6.10
N ARG A 95 -3.33 18.74 5.69
CA ARG A 95 -2.46 18.95 4.51
C ARG A 95 -0.98 18.85 4.90
N GLY A 96 -0.11 18.75 3.90
CA GLY A 96 1.35 18.78 4.11
C GLY A 96 1.90 17.63 4.96
N LEU A 97 1.20 16.48 4.99
CA LEU A 97 1.58 15.33 5.81
C LEU A 97 2.59 14.45 5.07
N ILE A 98 3.77 14.28 5.64
CA ILE A 98 4.89 13.46 5.13
C ILE A 98 5.00 12.17 5.92
N ASP A 99 5.00 11.05 5.20
CA ASP A 99 5.21 9.71 5.75
C ASP A 99 6.71 9.42 5.90
N ILE A 100 7.18 9.34 7.13
CA ILE A 100 8.61 9.11 7.44
C ILE A 100 9.02 7.66 7.11
N SER A 101 8.16 6.68 7.36
CA SER A 101 8.47 5.29 7.03
C SER A 101 8.60 5.09 5.52
N LEU A 102 7.78 5.78 4.73
CA LEU A 102 7.90 5.81 3.27
C LEU A 102 9.19 6.52 2.85
N LEU A 103 9.47 7.70 3.40
CA LEU A 103 10.69 8.46 3.12
C LEU A 103 11.93 7.60 3.38
N TYR A 104 12.01 6.98 4.56
CA TYR A 104 13.10 6.08 4.91
C TYR A 104 13.22 4.91 3.93
N SER A 105 12.08 4.25 3.61
CA SER A 105 12.08 3.11 2.70
C SER A 105 12.50 3.46 1.27
N MET A 106 12.25 4.69 0.83
CA MET A 106 12.70 5.16 -0.49
C MET A 106 14.18 5.57 -0.50
N ILE A 107 14.73 5.99 0.63
CA ILE A 107 16.14 6.37 0.76
C ILE A 107 17.03 5.15 1.04
N GLU A 108 16.63 4.29 1.97
CA GLU A 108 17.46 3.17 2.45
C GLU A 108 17.06 1.81 1.86
N TYR A 109 15.92 1.73 1.15
CA TYR A 109 15.32 0.47 0.62
C TYR A 109 15.11 -0.60 1.66
N ASP A 110 14.88 -0.16 2.90
CA ASP A 110 14.64 -1.01 4.04
C ASP A 110 13.46 -0.49 4.85
N ARG A 111 12.95 -1.31 5.75
CA ARG A 111 11.88 -0.94 6.64
C ARG A 111 12.43 -0.14 7.81
N LEU A 112 11.78 0.97 8.16
CA LEU A 112 12.07 1.69 9.38
C LEU A 112 11.58 0.87 10.58
N ASP A 113 12.52 0.31 11.34
CA ASP A 113 12.23 -0.43 12.57
C ASP A 113 12.29 0.52 13.78
N ILE A 114 11.12 0.81 14.34
CA ILE A 114 10.99 1.59 15.57
C ILE A 114 10.68 0.63 16.70
N PHE A 115 11.73 0.06 17.29
CA PHE A 115 11.60 -0.75 18.50
C PHE A 115 11.49 0.15 19.73
N HIS A 116 10.46 -0.07 20.52
CA HIS A 116 10.31 0.62 21.79
C HIS A 116 11.19 -0.07 22.85
N SER A 117 12.16 0.67 23.35
CA SER A 117 12.99 0.21 24.47
C SER A 117 12.31 0.44 25.82
N ASN A 118 11.20 1.19 25.87
CA ASN A 118 10.50 1.48 27.11
C ASN A 118 9.88 0.22 27.72
N LYS A 119 10.61 -0.37 28.69
CA LYS A 119 10.22 -1.61 29.36
C LYS A 119 8.85 -1.51 30.05
N THR A 120 8.51 -0.34 30.58
CA THR A 120 7.23 -0.12 31.27
C THR A 120 6.07 -0.16 30.27
N TYR A 121 6.20 0.53 29.12
CA TYR A 121 5.20 0.50 28.08
C TYR A 121 4.98 -0.93 27.55
N ASN A 122 6.08 -1.63 27.21
CA ASN A 122 6.03 -3.01 26.75
C ASN A 122 5.43 -3.96 27.77
N TYR A 123 5.69 -3.75 29.06
CA TYR A 123 5.11 -4.53 30.15
C TYR A 123 3.60 -4.33 30.25
N PHE A 124 3.11 -3.09 30.23
CA PHE A 124 1.68 -2.80 30.24
C PHE A 124 0.99 -3.43 29.02
N TYR A 125 1.60 -3.26 27.85
CA TYR A 125 1.04 -3.76 26.60
C TYR A 125 1.00 -5.30 26.56
N SER A 126 2.07 -5.97 27.00
CA SER A 126 2.14 -7.44 27.01
C SER A 126 1.12 -8.08 27.96
N LYS A 127 0.86 -7.46 29.12
CA LYS A 127 -0.11 -7.97 30.09
C LYS A 127 -1.57 -7.72 29.71
N ASN A 128 -1.84 -6.65 28.98
CA ASN A 128 -3.19 -6.17 28.74
C ASN A 128 -3.54 -6.07 27.23
N SER A 129 -2.77 -6.72 26.35
CA SER A 129 -2.95 -6.66 24.89
C SER A 129 -4.34 -7.09 24.39
N ASN A 130 -5.08 -7.85 25.19
CA ASN A 130 -6.45 -8.27 24.88
C ASN A 130 -7.51 -7.19 25.17
N PHE A 131 -7.16 -6.11 25.87
CA PHE A 131 -8.07 -5.01 26.11
C PHE A 131 -8.20 -4.13 24.86
N LYS A 132 -9.42 -3.88 24.43
CA LYS A 132 -9.72 -3.05 23.26
C LYS A 132 -9.17 -1.63 23.43
N ASP A 133 -9.23 -1.07 24.62
CA ASP A 133 -8.87 0.32 24.93
C ASP A 133 -7.62 0.42 25.81
N ILE A 134 -6.63 -0.47 25.56
CA ILE A 134 -5.40 -0.58 26.37
C ILE A 134 -4.68 0.77 26.51
N ASN A 135 -4.62 1.58 25.46
CA ASN A 135 -3.87 2.83 25.47
C ASN A 135 -4.56 3.93 26.30
N LYS A 136 -5.85 3.81 26.62
CA LYS A 136 -6.51 4.70 27.60
C LYS A 136 -6.04 4.48 29.03
N LEU A 137 -5.56 3.27 29.33
CA LEU A 137 -5.06 2.87 30.66
C LEU A 137 -3.57 3.17 30.87
N ILE A 138 -2.82 3.39 29.78
CA ILE A 138 -1.40 3.70 29.88
C ILE A 138 -1.25 5.18 30.19
N PRO A 139 -0.50 5.58 31.24
CA PRO A 139 -0.34 6.99 31.59
C PRO A 139 0.15 7.86 30.41
N LEU A 140 -0.39 9.06 30.26
CA LEU A 140 0.02 10.01 29.21
C LEU A 140 1.53 10.28 29.21
N SER A 141 2.16 10.26 30.38
CA SER A 141 3.62 10.39 30.51
C SER A 141 4.36 9.29 29.77
N LYS A 142 3.82 8.06 29.75
CA LYS A 142 4.45 6.91 29.08
C LYS A 142 4.24 6.99 27.56
N HIS A 143 3.09 7.47 27.11
CA HIS A 143 2.88 7.78 25.71
C HIS A 143 3.83 8.88 25.23
N HIS A 144 4.01 9.94 26.02
CA HIS A 144 4.95 11.01 25.72
C HIS A 144 6.40 10.48 25.61
N GLU A 145 6.86 9.68 26.58
CA GLU A 145 8.19 9.06 26.55
C GLU A 145 8.40 8.21 25.27
N LYS A 146 7.38 7.41 24.90
CA LYS A 146 7.39 6.61 23.66
C LYS A 146 7.58 7.47 22.43
N CYS A 147 6.78 8.54 22.30
CA CYS A 147 6.82 9.42 21.13
C CYS A 147 8.14 10.23 21.05
N GLU A 148 8.70 10.66 22.18
CA GLU A 148 10.03 11.28 22.23
C GLU A 148 11.14 10.30 21.83
N GLU A 149 11.05 9.04 22.25
CA GLU A 149 11.95 7.99 21.79
C GLU A 149 11.86 7.78 20.28
N ASN A 150 10.64 7.71 19.74
CA ASN A 150 10.41 7.61 18.30
C ASN A 150 11.01 8.80 17.56
N PHE A 151 10.72 10.01 18.02
CA PHE A 151 11.26 11.24 17.44
C PHE A 151 12.80 11.23 17.43
N SER A 152 13.44 10.80 18.51
CA SER A 152 14.90 10.75 18.58
C SER A 152 15.51 9.80 17.55
N LYS A 153 14.83 8.71 17.20
CA LYS A 153 15.27 7.72 16.19
C LYS A 153 15.09 8.20 14.76
N ILE A 154 14.12 9.09 14.52
CA ILE A 154 13.82 9.59 13.16
C ILE A 154 14.43 10.96 12.85
N LYS A 155 15.01 11.63 13.84
CA LYS A 155 15.52 13.00 13.71
C LYS A 155 16.44 13.18 12.49
N ASP A 156 17.37 12.25 12.28
CA ASP A 156 18.31 12.33 11.16
C ASP A 156 17.63 12.10 9.79
N ILE A 157 16.44 11.46 9.79
CA ILE A 157 15.66 11.24 8.55
C ILE A 157 14.97 12.54 8.13
N LEU A 158 14.56 13.38 9.09
CA LEU A 158 13.89 14.65 8.80
C LEU A 158 14.81 15.67 8.11
N GLU A 159 16.13 15.48 8.19
CA GLU A 159 17.15 16.33 7.56
C GLU A 159 17.54 15.84 6.15
N LYS A 160 17.01 14.67 5.72
CA LYS A 160 17.29 14.13 4.39
C LYS A 160 16.47 14.81 3.31
N ASP A 161 17.06 14.91 2.14
CA ASP A 161 16.34 15.37 0.95
C ASP A 161 15.22 14.39 0.57
N ILE A 162 14.13 14.94 0.13
CA ILE A 162 12.99 14.17 -0.38
C ILE A 162 13.38 13.58 -1.75
N PRO A 163 13.37 12.25 -1.92
CA PRO A 163 13.76 11.61 -3.17
C PRO A 163 12.74 11.89 -4.28
N LYS A 164 13.18 11.81 -5.53
CA LYS A 164 12.29 11.87 -6.70
C LYS A 164 11.15 10.87 -6.56
N GLY A 165 9.97 11.24 -7.03
CA GLY A 165 8.78 10.40 -7.00
C GLY A 165 8.16 10.20 -5.61
N PHE A 166 8.70 10.79 -4.55
CA PHE A 166 8.16 10.65 -3.21
C PHE A 166 6.67 11.07 -3.12
N ASP A 167 6.32 12.20 -3.70
CA ASP A 167 4.95 12.73 -3.63
C ASP A 167 3.92 11.79 -4.27
N PHE A 168 4.30 11.08 -5.33
CA PHE A 168 3.44 10.07 -5.94
C PHE A 168 3.05 8.98 -4.93
N TYR A 169 4.01 8.48 -4.16
CA TYR A 169 3.76 7.42 -3.17
C TYR A 169 3.15 7.97 -1.88
N ASN A 170 3.64 9.13 -1.42
CA ASN A 170 3.15 9.77 -0.21
C ASN A 170 1.68 10.19 -0.32
N GLU A 171 1.27 10.76 -1.44
CA GLU A 171 -0.08 11.27 -1.61
C GLU A 171 -0.96 10.31 -2.43
N THR A 172 -0.60 10.04 -3.68
CA THR A 172 -1.50 9.30 -4.58
C THR A 172 -1.62 7.84 -4.14
N CYS A 173 -0.50 7.15 -3.94
CA CYS A 173 -0.50 5.75 -3.56
C CYS A 173 -1.13 5.54 -2.17
N SER A 174 -0.71 6.30 -1.16
CA SER A 174 -1.29 6.23 0.19
C SER A 174 -2.79 6.46 0.20
N ASN A 175 -3.30 7.47 -0.54
CA ASN A 175 -4.73 7.76 -0.60
C ASN A 175 -5.52 6.65 -1.30
N VAL A 176 -5.00 6.08 -2.39
CA VAL A 176 -5.62 4.95 -3.09
C VAL A 176 -5.79 3.77 -2.13
N PHE A 177 -4.73 3.36 -1.44
CA PHE A 177 -4.79 2.22 -0.52
C PHE A 177 -5.58 2.52 0.75
N TYR A 178 -5.55 3.74 1.26
CA TYR A 178 -6.47 4.18 2.33
C TYR A 178 -7.94 3.95 1.95
N LEU A 179 -8.35 4.31 0.72
CA LEU A 179 -9.73 4.14 0.26
C LEU A 179 -10.10 2.67 0.05
N ILE A 180 -9.19 1.84 -0.46
CA ILE A 180 -9.42 0.39 -0.64
C ILE A 180 -9.57 -0.31 0.71
N GLU A 181 -8.73 0.00 1.67
CA GLU A 181 -8.74 -0.61 3.00
C GLU A 181 -10.03 -0.35 3.79
N GLN A 182 -10.77 0.70 3.43
CA GLN A 182 -12.04 1.01 4.08
C GLN A 182 -13.16 0.01 3.80
N GLN A 183 -13.06 -0.75 2.70
CA GLN A 183 -14.14 -1.65 2.29
C GLN A 183 -14.11 -2.98 3.06
N GLY A 184 -12.99 -3.70 3.03
CA GLY A 184 -12.90 -5.05 3.58
C GLY A 184 -13.74 -6.08 2.82
N LEU A 185 -13.72 -7.32 3.30
CA LEU A 185 -14.46 -8.44 2.72
C LEU A 185 -15.45 -9.01 3.75
N GLY A 186 -16.67 -9.28 3.31
CA GLY A 186 -17.63 -10.03 4.10
C GLY A 186 -17.14 -11.45 4.38
N ILE A 187 -17.48 -12.01 5.54
CA ILE A 187 -17.09 -13.36 5.94
C ILE A 187 -18.28 -14.16 6.47
N PHE A 188 -18.20 -15.48 6.32
CA PHE A 188 -18.96 -16.41 7.10
C PHE A 188 -18.20 -16.68 8.41
N TYR A 189 -18.55 -15.97 9.47
CA TYR A 189 -17.76 -15.84 10.70
C TYR A 189 -17.27 -17.18 11.27
N ASN A 190 -18.14 -18.17 11.42
CA ASN A 190 -17.78 -19.46 12.00
C ASN A 190 -16.75 -20.21 11.16
N ALA A 191 -16.96 -20.28 9.84
CA ALA A 191 -16.04 -20.93 8.91
C ALA A 191 -14.70 -20.19 8.83
N PHE A 192 -14.74 -18.85 8.82
CA PHE A 192 -13.55 -18.02 8.84
C PHE A 192 -12.73 -18.24 10.12
N ASN A 193 -13.39 -18.22 11.29
CA ASN A 193 -12.72 -18.36 12.57
C ASN A 193 -12.10 -19.75 12.76
N GLU A 194 -12.75 -20.80 12.26
CA GLU A 194 -12.20 -22.17 12.25
C GLU A 194 -10.90 -22.27 11.42
N LEU A 195 -10.88 -21.64 10.22
CA LEU A 195 -9.82 -21.84 9.24
C LEU A 195 -8.63 -20.88 9.43
N PHE A 196 -8.89 -19.65 9.76
CA PHE A 196 -7.85 -18.62 9.87
C PHE A 196 -7.33 -18.45 11.31
N LYS A 197 -8.11 -18.86 12.32
CA LYS A 197 -7.74 -18.75 13.76
C LYS A 197 -6.96 -17.47 14.05
N PRO A 198 -7.53 -16.29 13.73
CA PRO A 198 -6.82 -15.04 13.86
C PRO A 198 -6.34 -14.88 15.29
N LYS A 199 -5.08 -14.47 15.50
CA LYS A 199 -4.49 -14.29 16.84
C LYS A 199 -5.28 -13.30 17.69
N ASN A 200 -5.88 -12.28 17.03
CA ASN A 200 -6.74 -11.29 17.65
C ASN A 200 -7.95 -11.02 16.72
N PRO A 201 -8.93 -11.93 16.63
CA PRO A 201 -10.07 -11.81 15.70
C PRO A 201 -10.92 -10.56 15.96
N LEU A 202 -10.84 -9.99 17.17
CA LEU A 202 -11.63 -8.82 17.57
C LEU A 202 -11.18 -7.51 16.89
N TYR A 203 -9.93 -7.43 16.45
CA TYR A 203 -9.32 -6.17 16.05
C TYR A 203 -9.50 -5.80 14.59
N ASN A 204 -9.60 -6.79 13.70
CA ASN A 204 -9.71 -6.56 12.25
C ASN A 204 -11.05 -7.02 11.67
N ILE A 205 -11.96 -7.52 12.49
CA ILE A 205 -13.29 -7.98 12.11
C ILE A 205 -14.34 -7.07 12.73
N TYR A 206 -15.19 -6.52 11.89
CA TYR A 206 -16.31 -5.68 12.30
C TYR A 206 -17.54 -6.03 11.47
N ASN A 207 -18.67 -6.32 12.12
CA ASN A 207 -19.94 -6.65 11.47
C ASN A 207 -19.79 -7.75 10.38
N ASN A 208 -19.10 -8.85 10.70
CA ASN A 208 -18.80 -9.93 9.75
C ASN A 208 -18.03 -9.45 8.49
N THR A 209 -17.25 -8.42 8.64
CA THR A 209 -16.33 -7.92 7.60
C THR A 209 -14.91 -7.97 8.15
N VAL A 210 -13.99 -8.58 7.40
CA VAL A 210 -12.55 -8.52 7.68
C VAL A 210 -11.92 -7.39 6.88
N LEU A 211 -11.19 -6.51 7.55
CA LEU A 211 -10.49 -5.41 6.91
C LEU A 211 -9.11 -5.85 6.41
N THR A 212 -8.69 -5.25 5.30
CA THR A 212 -7.34 -5.42 4.75
C THR A 212 -6.46 -4.25 5.17
N SER A 213 -5.16 -4.48 5.24
CA SER A 213 -4.18 -3.40 5.39
C SER A 213 -2.98 -3.68 4.48
N TYR A 214 -2.49 -2.65 3.80
CA TYR A 214 -1.37 -2.75 2.86
C TYR A 214 -0.13 -2.05 3.39
N ASN A 215 0.99 -2.77 3.35
CA ASN A 215 2.31 -2.22 3.58
C ASN A 215 2.85 -1.63 2.27
N LEU A 216 3.17 -0.33 2.27
CA LEU A 216 3.70 0.41 1.13
C LEU A 216 5.24 0.58 1.17
N TYR A 217 5.89 0.09 2.23
CA TYR A 217 7.30 0.36 2.55
C TYR A 217 8.25 -0.71 2.00
N ASN A 218 8.02 -1.15 0.77
CA ASN A 218 8.87 -2.14 0.10
C ASN A 218 9.86 -1.47 -0.87
N ALA A 219 11.00 -2.10 -1.10
CA ALA A 219 12.02 -1.59 -2.01
C ALA A 219 11.49 -1.26 -3.41
N THR A 220 10.53 -2.04 -3.92
CA THR A 220 9.85 -1.81 -5.20
C THR A 220 8.59 -0.95 -5.09
N SER A 221 8.19 -0.55 -3.88
CA SER A 221 6.90 0.05 -3.52
C SER A 221 5.66 -0.80 -3.90
N ARG A 222 5.85 -2.08 -4.23
CA ARG A 222 4.75 -3.00 -4.50
C ARG A 222 3.97 -3.24 -3.21
N PRO A 223 2.69 -2.87 -3.14
CA PRO A 223 1.90 -3.04 -1.93
C PRO A 223 1.77 -4.52 -1.55
N THR A 224 2.03 -4.84 -0.30
CA THR A 224 1.84 -6.18 0.25
C THR A 224 0.94 -6.11 1.46
N ASN A 225 0.25 -7.20 1.80
CA ASN A 225 -0.56 -7.20 3.02
C ASN A 225 0.33 -6.95 4.25
N ALA A 226 -0.12 -6.09 5.14
CA ALA A 226 0.58 -5.77 6.38
C ALA A 226 0.62 -6.97 7.33
N HIS A 227 1.55 -6.95 8.30
CA HIS A 227 1.80 -8.09 9.20
C HIS A 227 0.57 -8.52 10.01
N ASN A 228 -0.30 -7.58 10.38
CA ASN A 228 -1.55 -7.85 11.16
C ASN A 228 -2.74 -8.10 10.26
N SER A 229 -2.56 -8.23 8.95
CA SER A 229 -3.62 -8.46 7.97
C SER A 229 -3.47 -9.81 7.32
N ILE A 230 -4.57 -10.32 6.74
CA ILE A 230 -4.53 -11.56 5.96
C ILE A 230 -3.73 -11.32 4.69
N ASN A 231 -2.77 -12.20 4.42
CA ASN A 231 -2.09 -12.22 3.13
C ASN A 231 -2.99 -12.90 2.08
N PHE A 232 -3.86 -12.12 1.46
CA PHE A 232 -4.82 -12.61 0.48
C PHE A 232 -4.18 -13.25 -0.75
N ALA A 233 -3.01 -12.77 -1.17
CA ALA A 233 -2.25 -13.35 -2.27
C ALA A 233 -1.72 -14.77 -1.97
N ALA A 234 -1.53 -15.09 -0.67
CA ALA A 234 -1.04 -16.38 -0.20
C ALA A 234 -2.14 -17.31 0.35
N ILE A 235 -3.42 -16.93 0.27
CA ILE A 235 -4.50 -17.83 0.68
C ILE A 235 -4.46 -19.09 -0.18
N PRO A 236 -4.50 -20.30 0.45
CA PRO A 236 -4.53 -21.54 -0.29
C PRO A 236 -5.64 -21.54 -1.35
N LYS A 237 -5.31 -22.07 -2.55
CA LYS A 237 -6.28 -22.17 -3.65
C LYS A 237 -7.40 -23.19 -3.35
N SER A 238 -7.33 -23.87 -2.19
CA SER A 238 -8.39 -24.79 -1.76
C SER A 238 -9.71 -24.03 -1.59
N GLU A 239 -10.78 -24.58 -2.12
CA GLU A 239 -12.12 -24.00 -2.02
C GLU A 239 -12.54 -23.72 -0.57
N LYS A 240 -12.12 -24.57 0.38
CA LYS A 240 -12.48 -24.43 1.79
C LYS A 240 -12.11 -23.08 2.36
N HIS A 241 -10.86 -22.60 2.13
CA HIS A 241 -10.40 -21.30 2.63
C HIS A 241 -11.05 -20.12 1.89
N ARG A 242 -11.27 -20.26 0.59
CA ARG A 242 -11.82 -19.18 -0.23
C ARG A 242 -13.32 -19.01 -0.08
N LYS A 243 -14.04 -20.09 0.23
CA LYS A 243 -15.50 -20.08 0.46
C LYS A 243 -15.92 -19.39 1.76
N CYS A 244 -15.01 -19.11 2.71
CA CYS A 244 -15.39 -18.36 3.91
C CYS A 244 -15.52 -16.83 3.68
N PHE A 245 -15.13 -16.32 2.51
CA PHE A 245 -15.36 -14.94 2.14
C PHE A 245 -16.60 -14.80 1.26
N LYS A 246 -17.33 -13.71 1.43
CA LYS A 246 -18.53 -13.37 0.65
C LYS A 246 -18.58 -11.89 0.32
N PRO A 247 -19.26 -11.48 -0.75
CA PRO A 247 -19.52 -10.06 -1.00
C PRO A 247 -20.42 -9.47 0.09
N GLN A 248 -20.30 -8.19 0.30
CA GLN A 248 -21.22 -7.40 1.14
C GLN A 248 -22.41 -6.90 0.31
N ASN A 249 -22.20 -6.70 -1.00
CA ASN A 249 -23.24 -6.44 -2.00
C ASN A 249 -23.73 -7.76 -2.64
N ASP A 250 -23.88 -7.78 -3.96
CA ASP A 250 -24.48 -8.92 -4.66
C ASP A 250 -23.49 -9.98 -5.09
N LYS A 251 -22.32 -9.60 -5.60
CA LYS A 251 -21.32 -10.54 -6.14
C LYS A 251 -19.90 -9.96 -6.07
N PHE A 252 -18.91 -10.85 -5.96
CA PHE A 252 -17.56 -10.53 -6.33
C PHE A 252 -17.39 -10.53 -7.85
N VAL A 253 -16.64 -9.56 -8.35
CA VAL A 253 -16.17 -9.49 -9.74
C VAL A 253 -14.66 -9.25 -9.68
N GLU A 254 -13.89 -10.21 -10.17
CA GLU A 254 -12.43 -10.06 -10.29
C GLU A 254 -12.08 -9.68 -11.72
N PHE A 255 -11.35 -8.60 -11.87
CA PHE A 255 -10.70 -8.21 -13.12
C PHE A 255 -9.22 -8.57 -13.02
N ASP A 256 -8.71 -9.32 -14.01
CA ASP A 256 -7.34 -9.80 -14.09
C ASP A 256 -6.71 -9.37 -15.42
N PHE A 257 -5.53 -8.73 -15.38
CA PHE A 257 -4.84 -8.25 -16.57
C PHE A 257 -4.22 -9.41 -17.36
N ASP A 258 -4.43 -9.45 -18.67
CA ASP A 258 -3.82 -10.43 -19.55
C ASP A 258 -2.36 -10.11 -19.84
N GLY A 259 -1.44 -10.94 -19.29
CA GLY A 259 -0.01 -10.81 -19.55
C GLY A 259 0.58 -9.46 -19.13
N TYR A 260 0.15 -8.91 -18.01
CA TYR A 260 0.34 -7.52 -17.62
C TYR A 260 1.80 -7.04 -17.65
N HIS A 261 2.72 -7.74 -16.96
CA HIS A 261 4.14 -7.38 -16.98
C HIS A 261 4.72 -7.39 -18.40
N LEU A 262 4.30 -8.34 -19.22
CA LEU A 262 4.75 -8.42 -20.61
C LEU A 262 4.28 -7.20 -21.40
N ARG A 263 3.01 -6.79 -21.23
CA ARG A 263 2.45 -5.59 -21.90
C ARG A 263 3.10 -4.31 -21.40
N LEU A 264 3.34 -4.19 -20.10
CA LEU A 264 4.10 -3.06 -19.54
C LEU A 264 5.51 -2.99 -20.12
N LEU A 265 6.19 -4.13 -20.27
CA LEU A 265 7.51 -4.18 -20.86
C LEU A 265 7.46 -3.82 -22.36
N CYS A 266 6.52 -4.39 -23.11
CA CYS A 266 6.32 -4.06 -24.52
C CYS A 266 6.08 -2.56 -24.74
N ASP A 267 5.38 -1.92 -23.81
CA ASP A 267 5.17 -0.46 -23.80
C ASP A 267 6.51 0.30 -23.66
N GLN A 268 7.42 -0.17 -22.80
CA GLN A 268 8.73 0.46 -22.59
C GLN A 268 9.67 0.30 -23.81
N ILE A 269 9.53 -0.78 -24.57
CA ILE A 269 10.35 -1.07 -25.75
C ILE A 269 9.65 -0.73 -27.07
N ASN A 270 8.49 -0.06 -27.02
CA ASN A 270 7.66 0.28 -28.18
C ASN A 270 7.28 -0.92 -29.06
N TYR A 271 7.15 -2.12 -28.47
CA TYR A 271 6.71 -3.32 -29.18
C TYR A 271 5.20 -3.48 -29.09
N LYS A 272 4.52 -3.56 -30.23
CA LYS A 272 3.03 -3.63 -30.26
C LYS A 272 2.56 -5.08 -30.12
N LEU A 273 1.77 -5.35 -29.10
CA LEU A 273 0.96 -6.55 -28.98
C LEU A 273 -0.49 -6.20 -29.39
N ASN A 274 -1.18 -7.15 -30.04
CA ASN A 274 -2.62 -7.00 -30.35
C ASN A 274 -3.49 -7.30 -29.12
N GLU A 275 -4.81 -7.31 -29.29
CA GLU A 275 -5.78 -7.57 -28.20
C GLU A 275 -5.87 -9.03 -27.78
N GLU A 276 -5.33 -9.98 -28.59
CA GLU A 276 -5.25 -11.39 -28.19
C GLU A 276 -4.39 -11.58 -26.94
N SER A 277 -4.49 -12.75 -26.31
CA SER A 277 -3.58 -13.13 -25.22
C SER A 277 -2.13 -12.88 -25.59
N ALA A 278 -1.45 -12.03 -24.85
CA ALA A 278 -0.05 -11.69 -25.10
C ALA A 278 0.85 -12.93 -25.18
N HIS A 279 0.60 -13.91 -24.30
CA HIS A 279 1.35 -15.17 -24.32
C HIS A 279 1.06 -16.02 -25.55
N LYS A 280 -0.19 -16.03 -26.05
CA LYS A 280 -0.56 -16.77 -27.25
C LYS A 280 0.06 -16.16 -28.50
N GLN A 281 0.03 -14.82 -28.59
CA GLN A 281 0.65 -14.10 -29.69
C GLN A 281 2.16 -14.40 -29.80
N LEU A 282 2.88 -14.39 -28.68
CA LEU A 282 4.30 -14.71 -28.67
C LEU A 282 4.56 -16.20 -28.90
N ALA A 283 3.68 -17.10 -28.44
CA ALA A 283 3.77 -18.52 -28.76
C ALA A 283 3.74 -18.78 -30.27
N LYS A 284 2.86 -18.11 -31.01
CA LYS A 284 2.83 -18.21 -32.49
C LYS A 284 4.20 -17.86 -33.10
N LEU A 285 4.86 -16.82 -32.60
CA LEU A 285 6.21 -16.45 -33.05
C LEU A 285 7.30 -17.48 -32.64
N TYR A 286 7.22 -18.05 -31.44
CA TYR A 286 8.23 -18.98 -30.94
C TYR A 286 8.20 -20.30 -31.66
N PHE A 287 7.02 -20.79 -32.02
CA PHE A 287 6.81 -22.10 -32.66
C PHE A 287 6.57 -21.96 -34.17
N ASN A 288 6.49 -20.74 -34.69
CA ASN A 288 6.18 -20.45 -36.10
C ASN A 288 4.92 -21.18 -36.58
N LYS A 289 3.82 -21.03 -35.81
CA LYS A 289 2.52 -21.68 -36.03
C LYS A 289 1.39 -20.70 -35.78
N GLU A 290 0.28 -20.86 -36.48
CA GLU A 290 -0.96 -20.09 -36.20
C GLU A 290 -1.79 -20.72 -35.07
N GLU A 291 -1.84 -22.03 -35.02
CA GLU A 291 -2.53 -22.77 -33.95
C GLU A 291 -1.53 -23.27 -32.91
N ILE A 292 -1.79 -22.92 -31.64
CA ILE A 292 -0.93 -23.19 -30.50
C ILE A 292 -1.63 -24.17 -29.57
N THR A 293 -0.94 -25.27 -29.23
CA THR A 293 -1.42 -26.24 -28.24
C THR A 293 -1.32 -25.68 -26.81
N GLU A 294 -1.98 -26.31 -25.84
CA GLU A 294 -1.89 -25.92 -24.44
C GLU A 294 -0.46 -26.09 -23.87
N GLU A 295 0.28 -27.09 -24.32
CA GLU A 295 1.67 -27.31 -23.94
C GLU A 295 2.57 -26.18 -24.49
N GLU A 296 2.40 -25.82 -25.78
CA GLU A 296 3.14 -24.72 -26.43
C GLU A 296 2.79 -23.37 -25.76
N TYR A 297 1.52 -23.16 -25.40
CA TYR A 297 1.11 -21.97 -24.66
C TYR A 297 1.78 -21.91 -23.28
N SER A 298 1.81 -23.04 -22.55
CA SER A 298 2.44 -23.12 -21.23
C SER A 298 3.96 -22.89 -21.31
N GLU A 299 4.62 -23.45 -22.33
CA GLU A 299 6.06 -23.21 -22.58
C GLU A 299 6.32 -21.74 -22.92
N ALA A 300 5.53 -21.13 -23.81
CA ALA A 300 5.66 -19.73 -24.16
C ALA A 300 5.46 -18.82 -22.93
N LYS A 301 4.51 -19.14 -22.08
CA LYS A 301 4.28 -18.40 -20.83
C LYS A 301 5.51 -18.44 -19.92
N GLN A 302 6.16 -19.59 -19.77
CA GLN A 302 7.39 -19.72 -18.99
C GLN A 302 8.55 -18.92 -19.59
N LEU A 303 8.72 -18.98 -20.93
CA LEU A 303 9.74 -18.20 -21.65
C LEU A 303 9.54 -16.69 -21.46
N ASN A 304 8.28 -16.23 -21.56
CA ASN A 304 7.93 -14.83 -21.34
C ASN A 304 8.24 -14.38 -19.92
N PHE A 305 7.91 -15.17 -18.90
CA PHE A 305 8.28 -14.87 -17.52
C PHE A 305 9.79 -14.80 -17.32
N GLN A 306 10.56 -15.70 -17.92
CA GLN A 306 12.02 -15.63 -17.85
C GLN A 306 12.56 -14.34 -18.46
N ALA A 307 12.03 -13.94 -19.63
CA ALA A 307 12.47 -12.74 -20.33
C ALA A 307 12.12 -11.46 -19.56
N ILE A 308 10.90 -11.35 -19.00
CA ILE A 308 10.45 -10.21 -18.17
C ILE A 308 11.42 -9.98 -16.99
N TYR A 309 11.99 -11.06 -16.45
CA TYR A 309 12.93 -10.98 -15.32
C TYR A 309 14.42 -11.06 -15.75
N GLY A 310 14.72 -10.70 -16.99
CA GLY A 310 16.09 -10.52 -17.49
C GLY A 310 16.82 -11.79 -17.85
N LYS A 311 16.12 -12.89 -18.12
CA LYS A 311 16.70 -14.15 -18.60
C LYS A 311 16.25 -14.43 -20.03
N ILE A 312 16.92 -13.86 -21.01
CA ILE A 312 16.56 -14.07 -22.42
C ILE A 312 16.82 -15.53 -22.84
N PRO A 313 15.80 -16.23 -23.38
CA PRO A 313 15.94 -17.62 -23.82
C PRO A 313 16.92 -17.73 -25.00
N LYS A 314 18.00 -18.50 -24.86
CA LYS A 314 19.06 -18.64 -25.89
C LYS A 314 18.51 -19.06 -27.24
N LYS A 315 17.53 -19.97 -27.28
CA LYS A 315 16.90 -20.50 -28.51
C LYS A 315 16.18 -19.39 -29.30
N HIS A 316 15.63 -18.40 -28.64
CA HIS A 316 14.79 -17.38 -29.25
C HIS A 316 15.42 -15.97 -29.26
N LYS A 317 16.70 -15.83 -28.88
CA LYS A 317 17.42 -14.57 -28.78
C LYS A 317 17.42 -13.72 -30.06
N ASN A 318 17.18 -14.32 -31.23
CA ASN A 318 17.15 -13.65 -32.52
C ASN A 318 15.77 -13.00 -32.83
N LEU A 319 14.74 -13.36 -32.10
CA LEU A 319 13.43 -12.72 -32.26
C LEU A 319 13.50 -11.23 -31.88
N GLU A 320 12.86 -10.39 -32.65
CA GLU A 320 12.87 -8.92 -32.48
C GLU A 320 12.54 -8.51 -31.03
N ILE A 321 11.47 -9.05 -30.47
CA ILE A 321 11.07 -8.73 -29.11
C ILE A 321 12.19 -9.01 -28.09
N PHE A 322 12.91 -10.12 -28.21
CA PHE A 322 13.99 -10.44 -27.26
C PHE A 322 15.23 -9.59 -27.47
N LYS A 323 15.51 -9.14 -28.69
CA LYS A 323 16.56 -8.14 -28.94
C LYS A 323 16.22 -6.82 -28.26
N LEU A 324 15.00 -6.32 -28.46
CA LEU A 324 14.53 -5.07 -27.83
C LEU A 324 14.54 -5.17 -26.30
N ILE A 325 14.13 -6.30 -25.72
CA ILE A 325 14.20 -6.52 -24.26
C ILE A 325 15.64 -6.49 -23.77
N GLN A 326 16.57 -7.17 -24.49
CA GLN A 326 17.99 -7.16 -24.12
C GLN A 326 18.58 -5.75 -24.19
N GLU A 327 18.31 -5.02 -25.26
CA GLU A 327 18.73 -3.62 -25.41
C GLU A 327 18.20 -2.73 -24.30
N TYR A 328 16.95 -2.91 -23.90
CA TYR A 328 16.35 -2.17 -22.78
C TYR A 328 17.07 -2.48 -21.46
N ILE A 329 17.34 -3.76 -21.19
CA ILE A 329 18.06 -4.18 -19.98
C ILE A 329 19.49 -3.61 -19.98
N ASP A 330 20.21 -3.70 -21.09
CA ASP A 330 21.60 -3.25 -21.23
C ASP A 330 21.68 -1.70 -21.08
N ASN A 331 20.76 -0.97 -21.70
CA ASN A 331 20.67 0.50 -21.57
C ASN A 331 20.36 0.91 -20.13
N MET A 332 19.40 0.27 -19.50
CA MET A 332 19.05 0.54 -18.11
C MET A 332 20.23 0.24 -17.16
N TRP A 333 20.95 -0.86 -17.39
CA TRP A 333 22.12 -1.22 -16.61
C TRP A 333 23.28 -0.25 -16.83
N LYS A 334 23.50 0.18 -18.07
CA LYS A 334 24.50 1.21 -18.41
C LYS A 334 24.21 2.52 -17.70
N ILE A 335 22.97 3.01 -17.76
CA ILE A 335 22.57 4.24 -17.04
C ILE A 335 22.86 4.08 -15.54
N TYR A 336 22.50 2.93 -14.96
CA TYR A 336 22.76 2.66 -13.54
C TYR A 336 24.26 2.66 -13.20
N GLN A 337 25.11 2.13 -14.06
CA GLN A 337 26.56 2.13 -13.88
C GLN A 337 27.16 3.53 -14.01
N ASP A 338 26.67 4.31 -14.98
CA ASP A 338 27.20 5.65 -15.29
C ASP A 338 26.76 6.71 -14.28
N THR A 339 25.52 6.64 -13.78
CA THR A 339 24.90 7.66 -12.93
C THR A 339 24.72 7.25 -11.47
N GLY A 340 24.82 5.95 -11.18
CA GLY A 340 24.51 5.39 -9.86
C GLY A 340 23.01 5.20 -9.58
N GLU A 341 22.13 5.61 -10.50
CA GLU A 341 20.67 5.45 -10.33
C GLU A 341 19.93 5.22 -11.65
N VAL A 342 18.77 4.56 -11.55
CA VAL A 342 17.76 4.48 -12.62
C VAL A 342 16.39 4.75 -12.00
N CYS A 343 15.59 5.60 -12.64
CA CYS A 343 14.26 5.93 -12.16
C CYS A 343 13.16 5.15 -12.89
N ASN A 344 12.09 4.83 -12.17
CA ASN A 344 10.83 4.38 -12.76
C ASN A 344 10.27 5.51 -13.65
N PRO A 345 10.04 5.27 -14.95
CA PRO A 345 9.64 6.34 -15.88
C PRO A 345 8.22 6.91 -15.60
N GLN A 346 7.42 6.26 -14.78
CA GLN A 346 6.05 6.69 -14.48
C GLN A 346 5.91 7.40 -13.12
N SER A 347 6.68 6.99 -12.13
CA SER A 347 6.60 7.52 -10.76
C SER A 347 7.85 8.26 -10.31
N ASP A 348 8.88 8.33 -11.16
CA ASP A 348 10.21 8.89 -10.87
C ASP A 348 10.93 8.25 -9.66
N LYS A 349 10.45 7.09 -9.17
CA LYS A 349 11.12 6.39 -8.07
C LYS A 349 12.53 5.96 -8.49
N PRO A 350 13.58 6.38 -7.78
CA PRO A 350 14.95 5.97 -8.07
C PRO A 350 15.24 4.55 -7.55
N PHE A 351 16.10 3.84 -8.26
CA PHE A 351 16.80 2.64 -7.81
C PHE A 351 18.29 2.96 -7.80
N THR A 352 18.91 3.02 -6.62
CA THR A 352 20.27 3.53 -6.42
C THR A 352 21.25 2.45 -5.96
N GLY A 353 22.53 2.81 -5.88
CA GLY A 353 23.60 1.96 -5.37
C GLY A 353 23.44 1.47 -3.92
N LYS A 354 22.52 2.04 -3.15
CA LYS A 354 22.16 1.52 -1.82
C LYS A 354 21.49 0.15 -1.85
N LEU A 355 20.88 -0.22 -2.97
CA LEU A 355 20.33 -1.55 -3.17
C LEU A 355 21.46 -2.59 -3.30
N LYS A 356 21.65 -3.38 -2.24
CA LYS A 356 22.74 -4.37 -2.15
C LYS A 356 22.67 -5.41 -3.28
N ARG A 357 23.85 -5.78 -3.84
CA ARG A 357 24.02 -6.85 -4.84
C ARG A 357 23.15 -6.65 -6.08
N MET A 358 23.07 -5.41 -6.58
CA MET A 358 22.35 -5.11 -7.82
C MET A 358 23.06 -5.78 -9.02
N ASN A 359 22.27 -6.24 -9.97
CA ASN A 359 22.69 -6.77 -11.26
C ASN A 359 21.57 -6.50 -12.28
N PRO A 360 21.80 -6.65 -13.59
CA PRO A 360 20.81 -6.33 -14.63
C PRO A 360 19.45 -6.99 -14.41
N ALA A 361 19.43 -8.29 -14.08
CA ALA A 361 18.19 -9.04 -13.88
C ALA A 361 17.41 -8.57 -12.63
N LYS A 362 18.12 -8.27 -11.54
CA LYS A 362 17.50 -7.74 -10.32
C LYS A 362 16.95 -6.33 -10.54
N LEU A 363 17.69 -5.46 -11.24
CA LEU A 363 17.24 -4.13 -11.59
C LEU A 363 15.98 -4.17 -12.46
N MET A 364 15.99 -5.06 -13.48
CA MET A 364 14.83 -5.30 -14.34
C MET A 364 13.61 -5.75 -13.53
N ASN A 365 13.78 -6.71 -12.62
CA ASN A 365 12.68 -7.19 -11.76
C ASN A 365 12.11 -6.05 -10.88
N TYR A 366 12.97 -5.24 -10.29
CA TYR A 366 12.54 -4.12 -9.46
C TYR A 366 11.81 -3.05 -10.29
N MET A 367 12.32 -2.76 -11.49
CA MET A 367 11.68 -1.84 -12.43
C MET A 367 10.28 -2.32 -12.82
N MET A 368 10.15 -3.59 -13.20
CA MET A 368 8.85 -4.15 -13.60
C MET A 368 7.82 -4.13 -12.48
N GLN A 369 8.21 -4.51 -11.25
CA GLN A 369 7.30 -4.43 -10.09
C GLN A 369 6.90 -2.99 -9.74
N SER A 370 7.82 -2.06 -9.89
CA SER A 370 7.54 -0.64 -9.64
C SER A 370 6.64 -0.05 -10.72
N LEU A 371 6.86 -0.40 -11.99
CA LEU A 371 5.98 -0.01 -13.12
C LEU A 371 4.56 -0.55 -12.94
N GLU A 372 4.42 -1.84 -12.58
CA GLU A 372 3.13 -2.44 -12.24
C GLU A 372 2.42 -1.62 -11.16
N THR A 373 3.11 -1.32 -10.07
CA THR A 373 2.54 -0.56 -8.96
C THR A 373 2.12 0.84 -9.38
N SER A 374 2.98 1.59 -10.05
CA SER A 374 2.69 2.97 -10.44
C SER A 374 1.53 3.04 -11.46
N ASN A 375 1.49 2.12 -12.42
CA ASN A 375 0.38 2.05 -13.38
C ASN A 375 -0.94 1.67 -12.69
N ASN A 376 -0.91 0.66 -11.81
CA ASN A 376 -2.10 0.25 -11.06
C ASN A 376 -2.63 1.36 -10.15
N VAL A 377 -1.76 2.09 -9.47
CA VAL A 377 -2.18 3.22 -8.61
C VAL A 377 -2.92 4.28 -9.42
N LEU A 378 -2.46 4.61 -10.63
CA LEU A 378 -3.16 5.55 -11.52
C LEU A 378 -4.49 5.00 -12.00
N ILE A 379 -4.55 3.72 -12.39
CA ILE A 379 -5.79 3.05 -12.78
C ILE A 379 -6.78 3.03 -11.61
N LEU A 380 -6.34 2.60 -10.43
CA LEU A 380 -7.17 2.53 -9.22
C LEU A 380 -7.69 3.90 -8.79
N LYS A 381 -6.88 4.96 -8.93
CA LYS A 381 -7.30 6.34 -8.67
C LYS A 381 -8.48 6.73 -9.57
N ASP A 382 -8.43 6.39 -10.86
CA ASP A 382 -9.50 6.70 -11.81
C ASP A 382 -10.74 5.84 -11.54
N VAL A 383 -10.58 4.55 -11.24
CA VAL A 383 -11.67 3.65 -10.83
C VAL A 383 -12.34 4.14 -9.54
N LEU A 384 -11.58 4.51 -8.52
CA LEU A 384 -12.12 5.03 -7.26
C LEU A 384 -12.88 6.35 -7.48
N ARG A 385 -12.42 7.22 -8.37
CA ARG A 385 -13.14 8.44 -8.76
C ARG A 385 -14.47 8.10 -9.42
N TYR A 386 -14.47 7.14 -10.34
CA TYR A 386 -15.69 6.67 -11.02
C TYR A 386 -16.70 6.04 -10.05
N LEU A 387 -16.20 5.30 -9.03
CA LEU A 387 -17.03 4.60 -8.05
C LEU A 387 -17.47 5.46 -6.85
N LYS A 388 -17.12 6.76 -6.81
CA LYS A 388 -17.36 7.62 -5.64
C LYS A 388 -18.80 7.57 -5.15
N ASP A 389 -19.76 7.68 -6.06
CA ASP A 389 -21.20 7.75 -5.75
C ASP A 389 -21.93 6.43 -6.04
N LYS A 390 -21.20 5.33 -6.24
CA LYS A 390 -21.75 3.99 -6.51
C LYS A 390 -21.69 3.10 -5.28
N LYS A 391 -22.55 2.08 -5.24
CA LYS A 391 -22.54 1.03 -4.22
C LYS A 391 -21.41 0.01 -4.43
N THR A 392 -21.07 -0.26 -5.69
CA THR A 392 -19.91 -1.09 -6.08
C THR A 392 -18.63 -0.49 -5.53
N LYS A 393 -17.79 -1.31 -4.90
CA LYS A 393 -16.52 -0.87 -4.28
C LYS A 393 -15.38 -1.81 -4.65
N ILE A 394 -14.15 -1.31 -4.59
CA ILE A 394 -12.96 -2.17 -4.66
C ILE A 394 -12.83 -2.87 -3.31
N ALA A 395 -12.88 -4.20 -3.31
CA ALA A 395 -12.80 -5.01 -2.09
C ALA A 395 -11.37 -5.46 -1.79
N LEU A 396 -10.56 -5.75 -2.84
CA LEU A 396 -9.21 -6.27 -2.66
C LEU A 396 -8.34 -5.92 -3.87
N TYR A 397 -7.07 -5.66 -3.61
CA TYR A 397 -6.02 -5.52 -4.60
C TYR A 397 -4.99 -6.65 -4.43
N THR A 398 -4.73 -7.41 -5.48
CA THR A 398 -3.77 -8.51 -5.50
C THR A 398 -2.88 -8.44 -6.73
N TYR A 399 -2.17 -7.32 -6.88
CA TYR A 399 -1.21 -7.04 -7.96
C TYR A 399 -1.87 -6.90 -9.34
N ASP A 400 -1.84 -7.93 -10.16
CA ASP A 400 -2.45 -7.99 -11.50
C ASP A 400 -3.95 -8.26 -11.47
N ALA A 401 -4.53 -8.57 -10.31
CA ALA A 401 -5.95 -8.79 -10.13
C ALA A 401 -6.58 -7.79 -9.13
N ILE A 402 -7.76 -7.28 -9.47
CA ILE A 402 -8.54 -6.36 -8.65
C ILE A 402 -9.93 -6.93 -8.44
N LEU A 403 -10.28 -7.13 -7.18
CA LEU A 403 -11.58 -7.66 -6.78
C LEU A 403 -12.54 -6.54 -6.42
N PHE A 404 -13.71 -6.57 -7.02
CA PHE A 404 -14.81 -5.65 -6.74
C PHE A 404 -15.92 -6.37 -5.98
N ASP A 405 -16.52 -5.67 -5.04
CA ASP A 405 -17.78 -6.01 -4.41
C ASP A 405 -18.88 -5.28 -5.18
N PHE A 406 -19.45 -5.97 -6.18
CA PHE A 406 -20.38 -5.41 -7.14
C PHE A 406 -21.81 -5.37 -6.62
N SER A 407 -22.46 -4.22 -6.78
CA SER A 407 -23.90 -4.05 -6.57
C SER A 407 -24.66 -4.01 -7.89
N LYS A 408 -25.71 -4.82 -8.00
CA LYS A 408 -26.61 -4.82 -9.16
C LYS A 408 -27.35 -3.51 -9.32
N GLU A 409 -27.53 -2.73 -8.27
CA GLU A 409 -28.18 -1.43 -8.32
C GLU A 409 -27.41 -0.42 -9.20
N ASP A 410 -26.09 -0.57 -9.30
CA ASP A 410 -25.25 0.27 -10.17
C ASP A 410 -25.36 -0.09 -11.66
N GLY A 411 -26.01 -1.23 -11.97
CA GLY A 411 -26.25 -1.68 -13.32
C GLY A 411 -25.04 -2.29 -14.03
N LYS A 412 -25.31 -3.04 -15.11
CA LYS A 412 -24.28 -3.74 -15.90
C LYS A 412 -23.28 -2.77 -16.55
N GLN A 413 -23.71 -1.56 -16.88
CA GLN A 413 -22.85 -0.54 -17.50
C GLN A 413 -21.65 -0.21 -16.61
N THR A 414 -21.81 -0.26 -15.29
CA THR A 414 -20.71 -0.02 -14.35
C THR A 414 -19.53 -0.99 -14.55
N LEU A 415 -19.81 -2.25 -14.86
CA LEU A 415 -18.74 -3.22 -15.13
C LEU A 415 -18.00 -2.92 -16.44
N LEU A 416 -18.73 -2.51 -17.49
CA LEU A 416 -18.13 -2.14 -18.77
C LEU A 416 -17.27 -0.87 -18.65
N ASP A 417 -17.72 0.09 -17.84
CA ASP A 417 -16.95 1.31 -17.58
C ASP A 417 -15.69 1.00 -16.73
N ILE A 418 -15.79 0.12 -15.74
CA ILE A 418 -14.63 -0.36 -14.97
C ILE A 418 -13.65 -1.05 -15.91
N GLU A 419 -14.11 -1.97 -16.76
CA GLU A 419 -13.29 -2.67 -17.75
C GLU A 419 -12.53 -1.68 -18.64
N ARG A 420 -13.23 -0.69 -19.22
CA ARG A 420 -12.64 0.34 -20.05
C ARG A 420 -11.57 1.17 -19.30
N ILE A 421 -11.86 1.59 -18.06
CA ILE A 421 -10.91 2.35 -17.25
C ILE A 421 -9.69 1.49 -16.90
N MET A 422 -9.90 0.25 -16.49
CA MET A 422 -8.81 -0.66 -16.12
C MET A 422 -7.93 -1.01 -17.31
N SER A 423 -8.54 -1.32 -18.45
CA SER A 423 -7.81 -1.68 -19.67
C SER A 423 -7.11 -0.50 -20.33
N ARG A 424 -7.33 0.74 -19.87
CA ARG A 424 -6.85 1.95 -20.55
C ARG A 424 -7.25 1.95 -22.03
N ASP A 425 -8.54 1.77 -22.30
CA ASP A 425 -9.10 1.65 -23.65
C ASP A 425 -8.40 0.54 -24.47
N ASN A 426 -8.32 -0.67 -23.92
CA ASN A 426 -7.71 -1.88 -24.46
C ASN A 426 -6.18 -1.90 -24.57
N LYS A 427 -5.48 -0.90 -24.05
CA LYS A 427 -4.01 -0.95 -23.98
C LYS A 427 -3.51 -2.11 -23.09
N TYR A 428 -4.21 -2.38 -22.01
CA TYR A 428 -3.95 -3.49 -21.07
C TYR A 428 -5.22 -4.34 -20.92
N PRO A 429 -5.51 -5.25 -21.84
CA PRO A 429 -6.75 -6.05 -21.80
C PRO A 429 -6.91 -6.77 -20.46
N VAL A 430 -8.14 -6.76 -19.97
CA VAL A 430 -8.53 -7.44 -18.73
C VAL A 430 -9.57 -8.53 -19.01
N LYS A 431 -9.55 -9.58 -18.19
CA LYS A 431 -10.59 -10.61 -18.15
C LYS A 431 -11.30 -10.50 -16.81
N PHE A 432 -12.59 -10.77 -16.76
CA PHE A 432 -13.31 -10.74 -15.50
C PHE A 432 -14.11 -12.04 -15.26
N LYS A 433 -14.24 -12.36 -13.99
CA LYS A 433 -14.99 -13.52 -13.47
C LYS A 433 -15.92 -13.06 -12.37
N PHE A 434 -17.01 -13.81 -12.20
CA PHE A 434 -18.01 -13.58 -11.16
C PHE A 434 -18.02 -14.72 -10.17
N SER A 435 -18.16 -14.40 -8.88
CA SER A 435 -18.33 -15.41 -7.84
C SER A 435 -19.14 -14.88 -6.64
N GLN A 436 -19.68 -15.82 -5.85
CA GLN A 436 -20.30 -15.55 -4.53
C GLN A 436 -19.28 -15.68 -3.39
N ASN A 437 -18.03 -15.98 -3.70
CA ASN A 437 -16.93 -16.16 -2.76
C ASN A 437 -15.58 -15.90 -3.48
N LEU A 438 -14.43 -16.15 -2.82
CA LEU A 438 -13.10 -15.97 -3.45
C LEU A 438 -12.64 -17.14 -4.34
N VAL A 439 -13.51 -18.10 -4.68
CA VAL A 439 -13.23 -19.10 -5.71
C VAL A 439 -13.54 -18.47 -7.07
N LEU A 440 -12.48 -17.95 -7.71
CA LEU A 440 -12.51 -17.18 -8.95
C LEU A 440 -11.58 -17.78 -10.00
#